data_8fa45d52dccd196a37efbb6aeccd2b24
#
_entry.id   8fa45d52dccd196a37efbb6aeccd2b24
#
_cell.length_a   1.000
_cell.length_b   1.000
_cell.length_c   1.000
_cell.angle_alpha   90.00
_cell.angle_beta   90.00
_cell.angle_gamma   90.00
#
_symmetry.space_group_name_H-M   'P 1'
#
loop_
_entity.id
_entity.type
_entity.pdbx_description
1 polymer ?
#
loop_
_entity_poly.entity_id
_entity_poly.type
_entity_poly.pdbx_seq_one_letter_code
_entity_poly.pdbx_strand_id
1 'polypeptide(L)'
;MKKYMFRFATVVVKFTPAALIMLAKTNTYMKPPEKYDTDKRYRLAQWICNTLRRLSLTKTQVFGLENLPKDTGYILCPNHQGKYDALGIVISHEEPISILMEEKQSRKLVANQVIDLTDGKRLPFDDPKKQIQILKEIGEEVKNGRKYLIFPEGGYEYNRNTLQKFNAGCFRCSFDSKTPIVPVVLLDSWKAMNSNSLMPCVTQIHYLKPIEYDEYKDLNKTKLSDLVKERIQEKLEELLKERGA
;
A
#
# COMPACT_ATOMS: atom_id res chain seq x y z
N MET A 1 -6.68 15.01 17.81
CA MET A 1 -6.27 13.64 17.35
C MET A 1 -7.25 12.49 17.65
N LYS A 2 -8.42 12.70 18.28
CA LYS A 2 -9.41 11.64 18.63
C LYS A 2 -10.69 11.62 17.77
N LYS A 3 -10.77 12.35 16.67
CA LYS A 3 -12.05 12.70 16.03
C LYS A 3 -12.64 11.62 15.08
N TYR A 4 -11.89 10.55 14.71
CA TYR A 4 -12.33 9.57 13.70
C TYR A 4 -11.97 8.12 14.08
N MET A 5 -12.35 7.69 15.30
CA MET A 5 -12.00 6.34 15.78
C MET A 5 -13.18 5.38 15.89
N PHE A 6 -14.42 5.85 15.75
CA PHE A 6 -15.57 5.00 16.07
C PHE A 6 -15.71 3.82 15.11
N ARG A 7 -15.64 4.09 13.79
CA ARG A 7 -15.68 3.00 12.79
C ARG A 7 -14.52 2.03 12.92
N PHE A 8 -13.32 2.54 13.10
CA PHE A 8 -12.15 1.67 13.32
C PHE A 8 -12.30 0.82 14.58
N ALA A 9 -12.75 1.40 15.69
CA ALA A 9 -12.98 0.65 16.93
C ALA A 9 -14.01 -0.47 16.75
N THR A 10 -15.12 -0.22 16.05
CA THR A 10 -16.12 -1.26 15.75
C THR A 10 -15.57 -2.37 14.86
N VAL A 11 -14.72 -2.05 13.88
CA VAL A 11 -14.06 -3.05 13.05
C VAL A 11 -13.11 -3.90 13.89
N VAL A 12 -12.32 -3.30 14.78
CA VAL A 12 -11.40 -4.03 15.66
C VAL A 12 -12.14 -5.00 16.56
N VAL A 13 -13.22 -4.55 17.21
CA VAL A 13 -14.05 -5.42 18.07
C VAL A 13 -14.64 -6.59 17.28
N LYS A 14 -15.24 -6.32 16.12
CA LYS A 14 -15.80 -7.38 15.25
C LYS A 14 -14.75 -8.32 14.68
N PHE A 15 -13.52 -7.87 14.53
CA PHE A 15 -12.41 -8.67 14.01
C PHE A 15 -11.83 -9.63 15.06
N THR A 16 -12.10 -9.46 16.36
CA THR A 16 -11.50 -10.26 17.44
C THR A 16 -11.56 -11.78 17.20
N PRO A 17 -12.68 -12.41 16.80
CA PRO A 17 -12.70 -13.84 16.52
C PRO A 17 -11.77 -14.25 15.36
N ALA A 18 -11.76 -13.46 14.29
CA ALA A 18 -10.90 -13.70 13.15
C ALA A 18 -9.41 -13.45 13.47
N ALA A 19 -9.11 -12.58 14.43
CA ALA A 19 -7.75 -12.31 14.88
C ALA A 19 -7.07 -13.55 15.48
N LEU A 20 -7.80 -14.38 16.22
CA LEU A 20 -7.26 -15.64 16.77
C LEU A 20 -6.88 -16.59 15.63
N ILE A 21 -7.74 -16.74 14.63
CA ILE A 21 -7.46 -17.56 13.44
C ILE A 21 -6.27 -16.99 12.65
N MET A 22 -6.23 -15.67 12.49
CA MET A 22 -5.11 -14.99 11.84
C MET A 22 -3.79 -15.30 12.54
N LEU A 23 -3.71 -15.14 13.86
CA LEU A 23 -2.50 -15.39 14.63
C LEU A 23 -2.03 -16.84 14.50
N ALA A 24 -2.94 -17.80 14.66
CA ALA A 24 -2.63 -19.23 14.56
C ALA A 24 -2.11 -19.58 13.14
N LYS A 25 -2.81 -19.13 12.09
CA LYS A 25 -2.39 -19.39 10.70
C LYS A 25 -1.09 -18.67 10.35
N THR A 26 -0.91 -17.41 10.74
CA THR A 26 0.35 -16.69 10.46
C THR A 26 1.52 -17.40 11.13
N ASN A 27 1.39 -17.77 12.40
CA ASN A 27 2.43 -18.52 13.09
C ASN A 27 2.78 -19.84 12.38
N THR A 28 1.78 -20.56 11.86
CA THR A 28 2.00 -21.80 11.12
C THR A 28 2.71 -21.53 9.79
N TYR A 29 2.25 -20.53 9.02
CA TYR A 29 2.75 -20.22 7.68
C TYR A 29 4.16 -19.61 7.69
N MET A 30 4.57 -19.01 8.79
CA MET A 30 5.87 -18.36 8.96
C MET A 30 6.91 -19.20 9.72
N LYS A 31 6.57 -20.46 10.11
CA LYS A 31 7.50 -21.32 10.88
C LYS A 31 8.73 -21.73 10.04
N PRO A 32 9.95 -21.59 10.60
CA PRO A 32 11.14 -22.24 10.04
C PRO A 32 11.08 -23.77 10.18
N PRO A 33 11.86 -24.55 9.37
CA PRO A 33 12.70 -24.04 8.30
C PRO A 33 11.92 -23.73 7.02
N GLU A 34 10.73 -24.29 6.85
CA GLU A 34 9.94 -24.18 5.63
C GLU A 34 8.73 -23.27 5.86
N LYS A 35 8.89 -22.01 5.46
CA LYS A 35 7.72 -21.15 5.27
C LYS A 35 6.87 -21.69 4.13
N TYR A 36 5.56 -21.55 4.26
CA TYR A 36 4.69 -21.75 3.09
C TYR A 36 5.14 -20.85 1.94
N ASP A 37 4.90 -21.30 0.70
CA ASP A 37 5.24 -20.54 -0.49
C ASP A 37 4.60 -19.12 -0.49
N THR A 38 5.16 -18.24 -1.26
CA THR A 38 4.77 -16.82 -1.29
C THR A 38 3.29 -16.65 -1.65
N ASP A 39 2.76 -17.44 -2.57
CA ASP A 39 1.35 -17.34 -2.99
C ASP A 39 0.39 -17.72 -1.87
N LYS A 40 0.66 -18.81 -1.16
CA LYS A 40 -0.17 -19.23 -0.01
C LYS A 40 -0.14 -18.20 1.11
N ARG A 41 1.04 -17.62 1.40
CA ARG A 41 1.18 -16.56 2.40
C ARG A 41 0.43 -15.31 1.97
N TYR A 42 0.54 -14.91 0.70
CA TYR A 42 -0.16 -13.76 0.16
C TYR A 42 -1.69 -13.94 0.18
N ARG A 43 -2.20 -15.12 -0.17
CA ARG A 43 -3.64 -15.45 -0.04
C ARG A 43 -4.14 -15.34 1.39
N LEU A 44 -3.32 -15.70 2.37
CA LEU A 44 -3.66 -15.48 3.78
C LEU A 44 -3.70 -13.99 4.13
N ALA A 45 -2.76 -13.19 3.63
CA ALA A 45 -2.78 -11.74 3.79
C ALA A 45 -4.04 -11.13 3.14
N GLN A 46 -4.39 -11.56 1.93
CA GLN A 46 -5.64 -11.15 1.26
C GLN A 46 -6.89 -11.52 2.06
N TRP A 47 -6.94 -12.72 2.66
CA TRP A 47 -8.05 -13.14 3.51
C TRP A 47 -8.19 -12.23 4.74
N ILE A 48 -7.09 -11.88 5.41
CA ILE A 48 -7.07 -10.94 6.55
C ILE A 48 -7.62 -9.58 6.11
N CYS A 49 -7.06 -9.02 5.05
CA CYS A 49 -7.45 -7.72 4.51
C CYS A 49 -8.92 -7.69 4.08
N ASN A 50 -9.39 -8.76 3.39
CA ASN A 50 -10.77 -8.87 2.91
C ASN A 50 -11.77 -9.03 4.08
N THR A 51 -11.40 -9.73 5.14
CA THR A 51 -12.21 -9.83 6.37
C THR A 51 -12.40 -8.43 6.97
N LEU A 52 -11.35 -7.65 7.10
CA LEU A 52 -11.42 -6.26 7.59
C LEU A 52 -12.27 -5.36 6.68
N ARG A 53 -12.13 -5.51 5.36
CA ARG A 53 -12.97 -4.80 4.37
C ARG A 53 -14.46 -5.09 4.58
N ARG A 54 -14.81 -6.37 4.72
CA ARG A 54 -16.22 -6.78 4.96
C ARG A 54 -16.76 -6.23 6.27
N LEU A 55 -15.98 -6.31 7.35
CA LEU A 55 -16.38 -5.80 8.66
C LEU A 55 -16.51 -4.26 8.68
N SER A 56 -15.77 -3.57 7.83
CA SER A 56 -15.91 -2.12 7.65
C SER A 56 -17.02 -1.73 6.67
N LEU A 57 -17.82 -2.68 6.16
CA LEU A 57 -18.89 -2.45 5.18
C LEU A 57 -18.41 -1.62 3.98
N THR A 58 -17.19 -1.93 3.50
CA THR A 58 -16.56 -1.22 2.40
C THR A 58 -16.65 -2.01 1.11
N LYS A 59 -17.13 -1.37 0.03
CA LYS A 59 -17.04 -1.86 -1.34
C LYS A 59 -15.93 -1.09 -2.04
N THR A 60 -14.95 -1.79 -2.60
CA THR A 60 -13.86 -1.18 -3.36
C THR A 60 -14.06 -1.46 -4.84
N GLN A 61 -14.08 -0.40 -5.63
CA GLN A 61 -14.05 -0.46 -7.10
C GLN A 61 -12.59 -0.33 -7.54
N VAL A 62 -12.22 -1.14 -8.52
CA VAL A 62 -10.82 -1.22 -9.00
C VAL A 62 -10.83 -0.98 -10.51
N PHE A 63 -9.90 -0.15 -10.97
CA PHE A 63 -9.76 0.26 -12.36
C PHE A 63 -8.29 0.22 -12.77
N GLY A 64 -8.02 -0.08 -14.04
CA GLY A 64 -6.68 0.00 -14.62
C GLY A 64 -5.76 -1.16 -14.24
N LEU A 65 -6.27 -2.32 -13.82
CA LEU A 65 -5.44 -3.52 -13.57
C LEU A 65 -4.68 -3.95 -14.82
N GLU A 66 -5.21 -3.69 -15.99
CA GLU A 66 -4.59 -3.94 -17.29
C GLU A 66 -3.31 -3.12 -17.52
N ASN A 67 -3.10 -2.04 -16.77
CA ASN A 67 -1.90 -1.21 -16.83
C ASN A 67 -0.71 -1.81 -16.04
N LEU A 68 -0.94 -2.84 -15.23
CA LEU A 68 0.14 -3.42 -14.44
C LEU A 68 1.16 -4.10 -15.35
N PRO A 69 2.48 -3.81 -15.17
CA PRO A 69 3.53 -4.45 -15.95
C PRO A 69 3.51 -5.96 -15.74
N LYS A 70 3.75 -6.71 -16.84
CA LYS A 70 3.85 -8.16 -16.83
C LYS A 70 5.32 -8.57 -16.87
N ASP A 71 5.62 -9.71 -16.28
CA ASP A 71 6.95 -10.37 -16.35
C ASP A 71 8.14 -9.51 -15.83
N THR A 72 7.86 -8.49 -15.02
CA THR A 72 8.87 -7.64 -14.39
C THR A 72 8.47 -7.23 -12.98
N GLY A 73 9.46 -6.85 -12.18
CA GLY A 73 9.20 -6.14 -10.92
C GLY A 73 8.78 -4.70 -11.17
N TYR A 74 8.05 -4.12 -10.24
CA TYR A 74 7.64 -2.72 -10.28
C TYR A 74 7.30 -2.19 -8.89
N ILE A 75 7.16 -0.88 -8.80
CA ILE A 75 6.83 -0.19 -7.55
C ILE A 75 5.49 0.51 -7.70
N LEU A 76 4.52 0.12 -6.85
CA LEU A 76 3.24 0.81 -6.71
C LEU A 76 3.44 2.03 -5.81
N CYS A 77 3.10 3.21 -6.31
CA CYS A 77 3.20 4.48 -5.59
C CYS A 77 1.82 5.13 -5.44
N PRO A 78 1.03 4.82 -4.40
CA PRO A 78 -0.25 5.46 -4.15
C PRO A 78 -0.13 6.74 -3.32
N ASN A 79 -1.17 7.59 -3.39
CA ASN A 79 -1.45 8.55 -2.33
C ASN A 79 -1.91 7.85 -1.04
N HIS A 80 -1.85 8.53 0.11
CA HIS A 80 -2.14 7.94 1.42
C HIS A 80 -3.25 8.70 2.15
N GLN A 81 -4.34 8.00 2.50
CA GLN A 81 -5.53 8.59 3.11
C GLN A 81 -5.89 7.95 4.47
N GLY A 82 -5.45 6.73 4.73
CA GLY A 82 -5.83 6.05 5.94
C GLY A 82 -5.41 4.59 6.08
N LYS A 83 -5.92 3.96 7.12
CA LYS A 83 -5.59 2.58 7.50
C LYS A 83 -6.01 1.52 6.47
N TYR A 84 -6.95 1.85 5.60
CA TYR A 84 -7.49 0.92 4.62
C TYR A 84 -6.66 0.84 3.34
N ASP A 85 -5.84 1.81 3.05
CA ASP A 85 -5.16 1.99 1.77
C ASP A 85 -4.37 0.75 1.32
N ALA A 86 -3.43 0.30 2.15
CA ALA A 86 -2.65 -0.89 1.86
C ALA A 86 -3.52 -2.16 1.77
N LEU A 87 -4.56 -2.26 2.62
CA LEU A 87 -5.48 -3.39 2.61
C LEU A 87 -6.23 -3.49 1.28
N GLY A 88 -6.72 -2.34 0.79
CA GLY A 88 -7.43 -2.27 -0.49
C GLY A 88 -6.55 -2.71 -1.66
N ILE A 89 -5.29 -2.27 -1.69
CA ILE A 89 -4.33 -2.66 -2.73
C ILE A 89 -4.00 -4.15 -2.64
N VAL A 90 -3.70 -4.69 -1.45
CA VAL A 90 -3.45 -6.14 -1.26
C VAL A 90 -4.62 -7.00 -1.73
N ILE A 91 -5.86 -6.56 -1.51
CA ILE A 91 -7.04 -7.30 -1.95
C ILE A 91 -7.20 -7.27 -3.48
N SER A 92 -6.90 -6.13 -4.10
CA SER A 92 -7.13 -5.92 -5.54
C SER A 92 -5.99 -6.40 -6.43
N HIS A 93 -4.81 -6.63 -5.88
CA HIS A 93 -3.65 -7.07 -6.62
C HIS A 93 -3.57 -8.60 -6.65
N GLU A 94 -3.56 -9.19 -7.85
CA GLU A 94 -3.64 -10.65 -7.99
C GLU A 94 -2.35 -11.36 -7.60
N GLU A 95 -1.21 -10.80 -7.99
CA GLU A 95 0.10 -11.35 -7.70
C GLU A 95 0.64 -10.87 -6.34
N PRO A 96 1.53 -11.62 -5.70
CA PRO A 96 2.15 -11.20 -4.44
C PRO A 96 2.88 -9.87 -4.54
N ILE A 97 2.58 -8.95 -3.64
CA ILE A 97 3.30 -7.69 -3.45
C ILE A 97 3.89 -7.62 -2.05
N SER A 98 5.07 -7.05 -1.92
CA SER A 98 5.70 -6.71 -0.65
C SER A 98 5.38 -5.27 -0.26
N ILE A 99 5.29 -4.98 1.03
CA ILE A 99 4.92 -3.66 1.52
C ILE A 99 6.09 -3.04 2.26
N LEU A 100 6.45 -1.79 1.93
CA LEU A 100 7.35 -0.98 2.75
C LEU A 100 6.52 -0.20 3.76
N MET A 101 6.81 -0.37 5.05
CA MET A 101 6.07 0.29 6.13
C MET A 101 7.01 0.81 7.21
N GLU A 102 6.66 1.94 7.84
CA GLU A 102 7.36 2.43 9.03
C GLU A 102 7.43 1.34 10.11
N GLU A 103 8.60 1.14 10.71
CA GLU A 103 8.84 0.04 11.65
C GLU A 103 7.87 0.07 12.84
N LYS A 104 7.65 1.23 13.48
CA LYS A 104 6.76 1.35 14.64
C LYS A 104 5.30 1.01 14.30
N GLN A 105 4.81 1.45 13.14
CA GLN A 105 3.46 1.14 12.71
C GLN A 105 3.30 -0.33 12.29
N SER A 106 4.33 -0.90 11.68
CA SER A 106 4.34 -2.30 11.23
C SER A 106 4.29 -3.33 12.38
N ARG A 107 4.64 -2.92 13.61
CA ARG A 107 4.60 -3.79 14.81
C ARG A 107 3.20 -3.90 15.43
N LYS A 108 2.23 -3.12 14.95
CA LYS A 108 0.85 -3.21 15.43
C LYS A 108 0.20 -4.51 14.97
N LEU A 109 -0.71 -5.03 15.79
CA LEU A 109 -1.52 -6.20 15.44
C LEU A 109 -2.18 -6.00 14.07
N VAL A 110 -2.28 -7.04 13.27
CA VAL A 110 -2.68 -7.08 11.86
C VAL A 110 -1.58 -6.58 10.94
N ALA A 111 -1.06 -5.35 11.12
CA ALA A 111 0.02 -4.84 10.29
C ALA A 111 1.25 -5.77 10.35
N ASN A 112 1.62 -6.21 11.55
CA ASN A 112 2.74 -7.14 11.73
C ASN A 112 2.54 -8.43 10.92
N GLN A 113 1.35 -9.04 11.02
CA GLN A 113 1.06 -10.29 10.30
C GLN A 113 1.03 -10.08 8.77
N VAL A 114 0.43 -8.99 8.32
CA VAL A 114 0.39 -8.69 6.88
C VAL A 114 1.79 -8.43 6.33
N ILE A 115 2.62 -7.65 7.03
CA ILE A 115 4.01 -7.38 6.61
C ILE A 115 4.83 -8.67 6.56
N ASP A 116 4.70 -9.55 7.56
CA ASP A 116 5.40 -10.85 7.58
C ASP A 116 4.95 -11.75 6.42
N LEU A 117 3.65 -11.87 6.20
CA LEU A 117 3.07 -12.72 5.13
C LEU A 117 3.42 -12.24 3.72
N THR A 118 3.65 -10.94 3.55
CA THR A 118 4.00 -10.32 2.27
C THR A 118 5.51 -10.14 2.07
N ASP A 119 6.35 -10.69 2.95
CA ASP A 119 7.81 -10.44 2.99
C ASP A 119 8.15 -8.94 2.93
N GLY A 120 7.32 -8.12 3.57
CA GLY A 120 7.47 -6.67 3.58
C GLY A 120 8.67 -6.20 4.39
N LYS A 121 9.13 -4.99 4.10
CA LYS A 121 10.25 -4.35 4.78
C LYS A 121 9.77 -3.34 5.80
N ARG A 122 10.50 -3.24 6.91
CA ARG A 122 10.24 -2.29 8.01
C ARG A 122 11.26 -1.18 7.97
N LEU A 123 10.79 0.06 7.77
CA LEU A 123 11.64 1.24 7.61
C LEU A 123 11.75 1.99 8.94
N PRO A 124 12.93 2.02 9.58
CA PRO A 124 13.15 2.84 10.77
C PRO A 124 13.30 4.31 10.37
N PHE A 125 12.46 5.20 10.92
CA PHE A 125 12.52 6.64 10.57
C PHE A 125 13.64 7.38 11.32
N ASP A 126 14.20 6.78 12.34
CA ASP A 126 15.27 7.32 13.19
C ASP A 126 16.69 6.85 12.78
N ASP A 127 16.83 6.02 11.74
CA ASP A 127 18.12 5.52 11.24
C ASP A 127 18.27 5.73 9.72
N PRO A 128 18.81 6.88 9.28
CA PRO A 128 18.99 7.17 7.86
C PRO A 128 19.89 6.18 7.11
N LYS A 129 20.90 5.60 7.79
CA LYS A 129 21.80 4.62 7.16
C LYS A 129 21.05 3.33 6.85
N LYS A 130 20.25 2.84 7.80
CA LYS A 130 19.42 1.66 7.62
C LYS A 130 18.31 1.88 6.59
N GLN A 131 17.73 3.09 6.53
CA GLN A 131 16.79 3.44 5.46
C GLN A 131 17.40 3.28 4.07
N ILE A 132 18.62 3.82 3.87
CA ILE A 132 19.34 3.72 2.60
C ILE A 132 19.61 2.26 2.25
N GLN A 133 20.02 1.45 3.22
CA GLN A 133 20.27 0.02 3.03
C GLN A 133 19.00 -0.72 2.60
N ILE A 134 17.89 -0.51 3.32
CA ILE A 134 16.60 -1.15 3.01
C ILE A 134 16.12 -0.77 1.61
N LEU A 135 16.22 0.52 1.22
CA LEU A 135 15.82 0.95 -0.12
C LEU A 135 16.70 0.34 -1.22
N LYS A 136 17.98 0.11 -0.94
CA LYS A 136 18.88 -0.63 -1.83
C LYS A 136 18.46 -2.10 -1.98
N GLU A 137 18.17 -2.77 -0.87
CA GLU A 137 17.67 -4.15 -0.88
C GLU A 137 16.37 -4.26 -1.68
N ILE A 138 15.44 -3.32 -1.50
CA ILE A 138 14.19 -3.24 -2.29
C ILE A 138 14.52 -3.09 -3.78
N GLY A 139 15.45 -2.21 -4.15
CA GLY A 139 15.87 -2.03 -5.54
C GLY A 139 16.35 -3.34 -6.17
N GLU A 140 17.21 -4.10 -5.48
CA GLU A 140 17.67 -5.40 -5.95
C GLU A 140 16.53 -6.44 -6.04
N GLU A 141 15.64 -6.48 -5.07
CA GLU A 141 14.50 -7.40 -5.09
C GLU A 141 13.52 -7.06 -6.24
N VAL A 142 13.25 -5.77 -6.50
CA VAL A 142 12.39 -5.33 -7.61
C VAL A 142 13.02 -5.64 -8.95
N LYS A 143 14.33 -5.42 -9.10
CA LYS A 143 15.08 -5.81 -10.29
C LYS A 143 14.96 -7.32 -10.59
N ASN A 144 14.86 -8.15 -9.55
CA ASN A 144 14.66 -9.59 -9.64
C ASN A 144 13.18 -10.01 -9.75
N GLY A 145 12.27 -9.09 -10.12
CA GLY A 145 10.86 -9.39 -10.42
C GLY A 145 9.89 -9.20 -9.24
N ARG A 146 10.37 -8.83 -8.04
CA ARG A 146 9.47 -8.58 -6.90
C ARG A 146 8.71 -7.26 -7.08
N LYS A 147 7.47 -7.23 -6.65
CA LYS A 147 6.60 -6.06 -6.70
C LYS A 147 6.50 -5.43 -5.31
N TYR A 148 6.61 -4.11 -5.22
CA TYR A 148 6.56 -3.40 -3.95
C TYR A 148 5.48 -2.33 -3.92
N LEU A 149 4.83 -2.20 -2.76
CA LEU A 149 3.93 -1.10 -2.41
C LEU A 149 4.69 -0.13 -1.51
N ILE A 150 4.86 1.10 -1.98
CA ILE A 150 5.53 2.18 -1.25
C ILE A 150 4.64 3.42 -1.28
N PHE A 151 4.29 3.94 -0.11
CA PHE A 151 3.56 5.21 0.03
C PHE A 151 4.56 6.37 0.07
N PRO A 152 4.68 7.20 -1.00
CA PRO A 152 5.67 8.28 -1.02
C PRO A 152 5.41 9.37 0.02
N GLU A 153 4.17 9.50 0.49
CA GLU A 153 3.80 10.45 1.54
C GLU A 153 4.40 10.09 2.91
N GLY A 154 4.81 8.82 3.10
CA GLY A 154 5.38 8.33 4.36
C GLY A 154 4.41 8.23 5.54
N GLY A 155 3.17 8.65 5.35
CA GLY A 155 2.10 8.62 6.34
C GLY A 155 0.90 9.43 5.88
N TYR A 156 -0.14 9.55 6.71
CA TYR A 156 -1.35 10.33 6.39
C TYR A 156 -1.79 11.17 7.59
N GLU A 157 -2.28 12.39 7.33
CA GLU A 157 -2.73 13.37 8.33
C GLU A 157 -4.18 13.81 8.10
N TYR A 158 -5.11 12.86 7.97
CA TYR A 158 -6.53 13.17 7.72
C TYR A 158 -6.78 14.05 6.48
N ASN A 159 -5.89 13.99 5.53
CA ASN A 159 -5.87 14.75 4.28
C ASN A 159 -6.97 14.35 3.29
N ARG A 160 -7.72 13.26 3.55
CA ARG A 160 -8.80 12.75 2.69
C ARG A 160 -8.33 12.61 1.24
N ASN A 161 -9.02 13.26 0.30
CA ASN A 161 -8.69 13.25 -1.12
C ASN A 161 -7.72 14.39 -1.53
N THR A 162 -6.84 14.82 -0.62
CA THR A 162 -5.80 15.82 -0.91
C THR A 162 -4.43 15.19 -0.75
N LEU A 163 -3.54 15.41 -1.71
CA LEU A 163 -2.18 14.87 -1.64
C LEU A 163 -1.32 15.64 -0.63
N GLN A 164 -0.49 14.93 0.09
CA GLN A 164 0.55 15.48 0.92
C GLN A 164 1.86 15.62 0.12
N LYS A 165 2.91 16.07 0.80
CA LYS A 165 4.26 16.11 0.24
C LYS A 165 4.79 14.68 0.05
N PHE A 166 5.36 14.41 -1.12
CA PHE A 166 6.06 13.16 -1.39
C PHE A 166 7.50 13.23 -0.92
N ASN A 167 7.98 12.15 -0.35
CA ASN A 167 9.37 11.98 0.06
C ASN A 167 10.20 11.43 -1.11
N ALA A 168 10.99 12.30 -1.74
CA ALA A 168 11.83 11.93 -2.87
C ALA A 168 12.83 10.80 -2.57
N GLY A 169 13.17 10.59 -1.29
CA GLY A 169 14.12 9.56 -0.86
C GLY A 169 13.65 8.14 -1.18
N CYS A 170 12.34 7.87 -1.14
CA CYS A 170 11.79 6.55 -1.41
C CYS A 170 12.00 6.09 -2.86
N PHE A 171 12.14 7.02 -3.82
CA PHE A 171 12.39 6.69 -5.23
C PHE A 171 13.81 6.21 -5.53
N ARG A 172 14.70 6.14 -4.53
CA ARG A 172 16.03 5.55 -4.70
C ARG A 172 15.95 4.13 -5.28
N CYS A 173 15.08 3.29 -4.73
CA CYS A 173 14.91 1.92 -5.17
C CYS A 173 14.50 1.81 -6.66
N SER A 174 13.74 2.79 -7.19
CA SER A 174 13.36 2.81 -8.60
C SER A 174 14.56 3.03 -9.53
N PHE A 175 15.47 3.95 -9.16
CA PHE A 175 16.71 4.16 -9.92
C PHE A 175 17.65 2.95 -9.84
N ASP A 176 17.74 2.32 -8.66
CA ASP A 176 18.60 1.14 -8.47
C ASP A 176 18.07 -0.08 -9.25
N SER A 177 16.74 -0.27 -9.30
CA SER A 177 16.11 -1.38 -10.02
C SER A 177 15.96 -1.17 -11.53
N LYS A 178 15.84 0.07 -11.98
CA LYS A 178 15.54 0.45 -13.39
C LYS A 178 14.23 -0.16 -13.91
N THR A 179 13.21 -0.22 -13.05
CA THR A 179 11.93 -0.88 -13.34
C THR A 179 10.78 0.13 -13.34
N PRO A 180 9.63 -0.21 -13.95
CA PRO A 180 8.49 0.68 -13.98
C PRO A 180 8.00 1.11 -12.60
N ILE A 181 7.48 2.34 -12.51
CA ILE A 181 6.73 2.87 -11.37
C ILE A 181 5.28 2.99 -11.78
N VAL A 182 4.38 2.41 -11.01
CA VAL A 182 2.92 2.50 -11.24
C VAL A 182 2.32 3.49 -10.24
N PRO A 183 1.96 4.72 -10.67
CA PRO A 183 1.19 5.61 -9.83
C PRO A 183 -0.20 5.03 -9.59
N VAL A 184 -0.70 5.14 -8.36
CA VAL A 184 -2.02 4.61 -7.98
C VAL A 184 -2.83 5.71 -7.30
N VAL A 185 -4.07 5.90 -7.74
CA VAL A 185 -4.99 6.84 -7.08
C VAL A 185 -5.92 6.08 -6.16
N LEU A 186 -5.90 6.45 -4.90
CA LEU A 186 -6.88 6.04 -3.90
C LEU A 186 -7.89 7.17 -3.71
N LEU A 187 -9.16 6.88 -3.94
CA LEU A 187 -10.25 7.83 -3.78
C LEU A 187 -11.19 7.34 -2.69
N ASP A 188 -11.45 8.21 -1.70
CA ASP A 188 -12.33 7.96 -0.56
C ASP A 188 -11.94 6.79 0.37
N SER A 189 -10.74 6.25 0.26
CA SER A 189 -10.30 5.12 1.08
C SER A 189 -10.29 5.43 2.58
N TRP A 190 -10.12 6.72 2.97
CA TRP A 190 -10.26 7.17 4.35
C TRP A 190 -11.64 6.85 4.96
N LYS A 191 -12.70 6.77 4.16
CA LYS A 191 -14.06 6.46 4.61
C LYS A 191 -14.17 5.08 5.23
N ALA A 192 -13.35 4.13 4.80
CA ALA A 192 -13.39 2.74 5.23
C ALA A 192 -13.05 2.54 6.71
N MET A 193 -12.05 3.26 7.25
CA MET A 193 -11.59 3.08 8.62
C MET A 193 -11.27 4.39 9.36
N ASN A 194 -11.21 5.52 8.67
CA ASN A 194 -10.86 6.82 9.25
C ASN A 194 -12.07 7.77 9.33
N SER A 195 -13.30 7.24 9.40
CA SER A 195 -14.53 8.00 9.56
C SER A 195 -15.29 7.57 10.81
N ASN A 196 -16.25 8.41 11.25
CA ASN A 196 -17.17 8.06 12.33
C ASN A 196 -18.52 7.48 11.84
N SER A 197 -18.74 7.47 10.51
CA SER A 197 -19.93 6.87 9.92
C SER A 197 -19.86 5.34 9.95
N LEU A 198 -20.92 4.68 10.33
CA LEU A 198 -21.09 3.23 10.25
C LEU A 198 -21.82 2.77 8.99
N MET A 199 -22.25 3.72 8.15
CA MET A 199 -22.94 3.42 6.90
C MET A 199 -21.96 2.75 5.89
N PRO A 200 -22.44 1.85 5.03
CA PRO A 200 -21.63 1.32 3.94
C PRO A 200 -20.95 2.44 3.14
N CYS A 201 -19.74 2.19 2.68
CA CYS A 201 -19.01 3.16 1.86
C CYS A 201 -18.39 2.50 0.63
N VAL A 202 -18.21 3.32 -0.40
CA VAL A 202 -17.51 2.94 -1.62
C VAL A 202 -16.17 3.66 -1.65
N THR A 203 -15.13 2.92 -2.01
CA THR A 203 -13.77 3.43 -2.24
C THR A 203 -13.34 3.07 -3.65
N GLN A 204 -12.40 3.80 -4.23
CA GLN A 204 -11.87 3.46 -5.55
C GLN A 204 -10.35 3.34 -5.51
N ILE A 205 -9.83 2.43 -6.35
CA ILE A 205 -8.40 2.26 -6.63
C ILE A 205 -8.23 2.33 -8.14
N HIS A 206 -7.38 3.26 -8.62
CA HIS A 206 -7.06 3.39 -10.02
C HIS A 206 -5.57 3.17 -10.22
N TYR A 207 -5.20 2.10 -10.92
CA TYR A 207 -3.83 1.83 -11.35
C TYR A 207 -3.59 2.61 -12.65
N LEU A 208 -2.70 3.61 -12.62
CA LEU A 208 -2.41 4.45 -13.77
C LEU A 208 -1.39 3.77 -14.69
N LYS A 209 -1.19 4.31 -15.88
CA LYS A 209 -0.14 3.86 -16.78
C LYS A 209 1.22 3.95 -16.09
N PRO A 210 2.06 2.92 -16.20
CA PRO A 210 3.41 2.93 -15.65
C PRO A 210 4.22 4.12 -16.18
N ILE A 211 5.11 4.62 -15.34
CA ILE A 211 6.20 5.49 -15.74
C ILE A 211 7.40 4.56 -15.98
N GLU A 212 7.77 4.40 -17.23
CA GLU A 212 8.85 3.51 -17.64
C GLU A 212 10.22 4.09 -17.29
N TYR A 213 11.25 3.24 -17.15
CA TYR A 213 12.60 3.69 -16.79
C TYR A 213 13.13 4.76 -17.75
N ASP A 214 12.86 4.64 -19.04
CA ASP A 214 13.29 5.60 -20.05
C ASP A 214 12.70 6.99 -19.87
N GLU A 215 11.53 7.12 -19.22
CA GLU A 215 10.90 8.41 -18.91
C GLU A 215 11.57 9.12 -17.72
N TYR A 216 12.26 8.38 -16.84
CA TYR A 216 12.80 8.99 -15.62
C TYR A 216 14.31 8.81 -15.41
N LYS A 217 15.02 8.05 -16.26
CA LYS A 217 16.45 7.74 -16.10
C LYS A 217 17.35 8.98 -15.99
N ASP A 218 16.97 10.08 -16.68
CA ASP A 218 17.72 11.34 -16.70
C ASP A 218 17.21 12.35 -15.63
N LEU A 219 16.20 11.98 -14.87
CA LEU A 219 15.67 12.81 -13.79
C LEU A 219 16.47 12.58 -12.49
N ASN A 220 16.41 13.56 -11.59
CA ASN A 220 16.80 13.33 -10.20
C ASN A 220 15.58 12.86 -9.37
N LYS A 221 15.83 12.39 -8.15
CA LYS A 221 14.78 11.87 -7.26
C LYS A 221 13.64 12.84 -6.97
N THR A 222 13.94 14.14 -6.90
CA THR A 222 12.93 15.17 -6.66
C THR A 222 12.02 15.33 -7.87
N LYS A 223 12.58 15.45 -9.08
CA LYS A 223 11.80 15.54 -10.32
C LYS A 223 10.97 14.28 -10.58
N LEU A 224 11.51 13.10 -10.26
CA LEU A 224 10.73 11.86 -10.35
C LEU A 224 9.58 11.85 -9.34
N SER A 225 9.82 12.30 -8.12
CA SER A 225 8.78 12.45 -7.09
C SER A 225 7.66 13.40 -7.54
N ASP A 226 8.03 14.52 -8.16
CA ASP A 226 7.09 15.51 -8.68
C ASP A 226 6.27 14.91 -9.84
N LEU A 227 6.90 14.20 -10.77
CA LEU A 227 6.24 13.54 -11.89
C LEU A 227 5.19 12.51 -11.41
N VAL A 228 5.55 11.63 -10.46
CA VAL A 228 4.62 10.65 -9.90
C VAL A 228 3.45 11.35 -9.21
N LYS A 229 3.74 12.40 -8.44
CA LYS A 229 2.72 13.19 -7.74
C LYS A 229 1.77 13.88 -8.72
N GLU A 230 2.29 14.47 -9.78
CA GLU A 230 1.51 15.13 -10.83
C GLU A 230 0.52 14.17 -11.50
N ARG A 231 0.97 12.99 -11.92
CA ARG A 231 0.11 11.95 -12.50
C ARG A 231 -1.05 11.54 -11.57
N ILE A 232 -0.76 11.42 -10.27
CA ILE A 232 -1.78 11.09 -9.26
C ILE A 232 -2.74 12.28 -9.07
N GLN A 233 -2.22 13.51 -9.01
CA GLN A 233 -3.01 14.73 -8.80
C GLN A 233 -3.98 14.95 -9.95
N GLU A 234 -3.51 14.88 -11.20
CA GLU A 234 -4.34 15.04 -12.41
C GLU A 234 -5.52 14.08 -12.42
N LYS A 235 -5.26 12.77 -12.18
CA LYS A 235 -6.33 11.78 -12.15
C LYS A 235 -7.28 11.97 -10.97
N LEU A 236 -6.77 12.36 -9.81
CA LEU A 236 -7.60 12.63 -8.64
C LEU A 236 -8.54 13.81 -8.87
N GLU A 237 -8.05 14.87 -9.52
CA GLU A 237 -8.85 16.04 -9.88
C GLU A 237 -9.93 15.71 -10.92
N GLU A 238 -9.60 14.90 -11.94
CA GLU A 238 -10.55 14.39 -12.92
C GLU A 238 -11.71 13.67 -12.20
N LEU A 239 -11.38 12.70 -11.34
CA LEU A 239 -12.37 11.90 -10.60
C LEU A 239 -13.24 12.75 -9.65
N LEU A 240 -12.67 13.78 -9.07
CA LEU A 240 -13.42 14.69 -8.20
C LEU A 240 -14.37 15.60 -9.00
N LYS A 241 -13.96 16.04 -10.20
CA LYS A 241 -14.82 16.81 -11.12
C LYS A 241 -16.01 15.99 -11.61
N GLU A 242 -15.78 14.75 -12.01
CA GLU A 242 -16.85 13.84 -12.45
C GLU A 242 -17.93 13.60 -11.39
N ARG A 243 -17.58 13.72 -10.09
CA ARG A 243 -18.54 13.58 -8.98
C ARG A 243 -19.32 14.86 -8.66
N GLY A 244 -18.80 16.00 -9.05
CA GLY A 244 -19.45 17.31 -8.82
C GLY A 244 -20.35 17.74 -9.95
N ALA A 245 -20.34 17.01 -11.05
CA ALA A 245 -21.24 17.17 -12.20
C ALA A 245 -22.44 16.23 -12.07
#